data_639e60e4489a049d1b3743afff8f1bac
#
_entry.id   639e60e4489a049d1b3743afff8f1bac
#
_cell.length_a   1.000
_cell.length_b   1.000
_cell.length_c   1.000
_cell.angle_alpha   90.00
_cell.angle_beta   90.00
_cell.angle_gamma   90.00
#
_symmetry.space_group_name_H-M   'P 1'
#
loop_
_entity.id
_entity.type
_entity.pdbx_description
1 polymer ?
#
loop_
_entity_poly.entity_id
_entity_poly.type
_entity_poly.pdbx_seq_one_letter_code
_entity_poly.pdbx_strand_id
1 'polypeptide(L)'
;MLAKLMSLFLLGIVRFLTGSQARWYGCPPKAEQRIYFANHQSHADMVLIWAALPEELRSITRPIAAKDYWTKTPLRQWITTAVFNAVYVDRQATPARPTAAVAAEPGGAPAAAAPADADTAMAGGPDPSPEAPPRPPSPEALRAALPESDPLAPLVRALESGDSIVIFPEGTRGHGDEPQPFKSGLFKLAQMFPQVVLVPAWINNVQRVMPKGEVVPVPILCSVTFGAPVQLEAGEERRPFLDRARRAVIALREV
;
A
#
# COMPACT_ATOMS: atom_id res chain seq x y z
N MET A 1 12.08 -17.45 23.21
CA MET A 1 11.11 -17.73 24.30
C MET A 1 10.41 -16.45 24.77
N LEU A 2 11.12 -15.42 25.18
CA LEU A 2 10.55 -14.14 25.66
C LEU A 2 9.62 -13.45 24.64
N ALA A 3 9.99 -13.40 23.36
CA ALA A 3 9.17 -12.80 22.31
C ALA A 3 7.82 -13.52 22.12
N LYS A 4 7.80 -14.88 22.21
CA LYS A 4 6.55 -15.66 22.15
C LYS A 4 5.64 -15.38 23.34
N LEU A 5 6.19 -15.30 24.55
CA LEU A 5 5.42 -14.96 25.75
C LEU A 5 4.85 -13.54 25.66
N MET A 6 5.65 -12.58 25.19
CA MET A 6 5.19 -11.22 24.96
C MET A 6 4.12 -11.15 23.86
N SER A 7 4.27 -11.90 22.78
CA SER A 7 3.26 -12.01 21.72
C SER A 7 1.91 -12.52 22.25
N LEU A 8 1.93 -13.60 23.06
CA LEU A 8 0.73 -14.14 23.69
C LEU A 8 0.11 -13.17 24.70
N PHE A 9 0.94 -12.48 25.47
CA PHE A 9 0.50 -11.47 26.43
C PHE A 9 -0.16 -10.30 25.74
N LEU A 10 0.47 -9.72 24.71
CA LEU A 10 -0.10 -8.64 23.92
C LEU A 10 -1.37 -9.05 23.20
N LEU A 11 -1.40 -10.26 22.62
CA LEU A 11 -2.60 -10.82 22.00
C LEU A 11 -3.74 -10.95 23.00
N GLY A 12 -3.44 -11.46 24.22
CA GLY A 12 -4.40 -11.57 25.31
C GLY A 12 -4.96 -10.22 25.73
N ILE A 13 -4.09 -9.22 25.95
CA ILE A 13 -4.51 -7.84 26.28
C ILE A 13 -5.38 -7.23 25.18
N VAL A 14 -4.93 -7.31 23.93
CA VAL A 14 -5.69 -6.73 22.80
C VAL A 14 -7.06 -7.38 22.70
N ARG A 15 -7.14 -8.72 22.77
CA ARG A 15 -8.41 -9.44 22.71
C ARG A 15 -9.32 -9.14 23.91
N PHE A 16 -8.75 -9.01 25.10
CA PHE A 16 -9.50 -8.64 26.31
C PHE A 16 -10.08 -7.24 26.24
N LEU A 17 -9.27 -6.27 25.79
CA LEU A 17 -9.69 -4.85 25.70
C LEU A 17 -10.64 -4.57 24.54
N THR A 18 -10.46 -5.27 23.42
CA THR A 18 -11.17 -4.93 22.19
C THR A 18 -12.15 -6.02 21.74
N GLY A 19 -12.17 -7.18 22.40
CA GLY A 19 -12.93 -8.33 21.92
C GLY A 19 -12.60 -8.73 20.48
N SER A 20 -11.42 -8.30 19.98
CA SER A 20 -11.02 -8.32 18.58
C SER A 20 -11.49 -9.57 17.84
N GLN A 21 -12.49 -9.39 16.99
CA GLN A 21 -13.06 -10.45 16.16
C GLN A 21 -12.61 -10.26 14.72
N ALA A 22 -12.06 -11.33 14.12
CA ALA A 22 -11.86 -11.40 12.69
C ALA A 22 -13.14 -11.87 12.01
N ARG A 23 -13.61 -11.12 11.02
CA ARG A 23 -14.71 -11.50 10.14
C ARG A 23 -14.16 -11.70 8.74
N TRP A 24 -14.50 -12.83 8.14
CA TRP A 24 -14.02 -13.18 6.80
C TRP A 24 -15.19 -13.21 5.84
N TYR A 25 -15.25 -12.24 4.94
CA TYR A 25 -16.34 -12.08 3.98
C TYR A 25 -15.83 -12.26 2.55
N GLY A 26 -16.16 -13.40 1.95
CA GLY A 26 -15.69 -13.73 0.59
C GLY A 26 -14.18 -14.02 0.45
N CYS A 27 -13.47 -14.15 1.57
CA CYS A 27 -12.04 -14.42 1.61
C CYS A 27 -11.69 -15.31 2.80
N PRO A 28 -11.76 -16.64 2.68
CA PRO A 28 -11.39 -17.52 3.80
C PRO A 28 -9.91 -17.36 4.18
N PRO A 29 -9.55 -17.57 5.47
CA PRO A 29 -8.17 -17.53 5.91
C PRO A 29 -7.41 -18.72 5.31
N LYS A 30 -6.59 -18.46 4.30
CA LYS A 30 -5.69 -19.45 3.67
C LYS A 30 -4.25 -19.03 3.88
N ALA A 31 -3.36 -19.99 4.11
CA ALA A 31 -1.92 -19.77 4.22
C ALA A 31 -1.31 -19.52 2.81
N GLU A 32 -1.64 -18.39 2.22
CA GLU A 32 -1.13 -17.89 0.94
C GLU A 32 -0.59 -16.48 1.12
N GLN A 33 0.32 -16.07 0.28
CA GLN A 33 0.90 -14.73 0.32
C GLN A 33 -0.13 -13.66 -0.01
N ARG A 34 -0.26 -12.65 0.85
CA ARG A 34 -1.29 -11.60 0.75
C ARG A 34 -0.74 -10.21 1.02
N ILE A 35 -1.34 -9.24 0.37
CA ILE A 35 -1.25 -7.82 0.75
C ILE A 35 -2.60 -7.43 1.36
N TYR A 36 -2.63 -7.29 2.67
CA TYR A 36 -3.80 -6.75 3.37
C TYR A 36 -3.73 -5.22 3.31
N PHE A 37 -4.80 -4.58 2.84
CA PHE A 37 -4.86 -3.12 2.80
C PHE A 37 -6.13 -2.62 3.49
N ALA A 38 -5.97 -1.65 4.40
CA ALA A 38 -7.04 -1.25 5.31
C ALA A 38 -7.13 0.28 5.46
N ASN A 39 -8.26 0.74 6.04
CA ASN A 39 -8.41 2.09 6.55
C ASN A 39 -7.43 2.37 7.70
N HIS A 40 -6.97 3.62 7.83
CA HIS A 40 -6.00 4.03 8.84
C HIS A 40 -6.51 5.18 9.70
N GLN A 41 -6.81 4.88 10.96
CA GLN A 41 -7.41 5.85 11.88
C GLN A 41 -6.64 5.98 13.20
N SER A 42 -5.88 4.95 13.59
CA SER A 42 -5.18 4.90 14.88
C SER A 42 -3.81 4.22 14.77
N HIS A 43 -2.95 4.49 15.73
CA HIS A 43 -1.72 3.70 15.91
C HIS A 43 -1.99 2.24 16.28
N ALA A 44 -3.18 1.95 16.82
CA ALA A 44 -3.59 0.60 17.17
C ALA A 44 -4.04 -0.26 15.97
N ASP A 45 -4.26 0.34 14.79
CA ASP A 45 -4.75 -0.38 13.60
C ASP A 45 -3.88 -1.58 13.23
N MET A 46 -2.56 -1.36 13.23
CA MET A 46 -1.59 -2.41 12.95
C MET A 46 -1.72 -3.58 13.94
N VAL A 47 -1.86 -3.25 15.22
CA VAL A 47 -1.96 -4.24 16.30
C VAL A 47 -3.27 -5.01 16.22
N LEU A 48 -4.36 -4.34 15.85
CA LEU A 48 -5.68 -4.96 15.70
C LEU A 48 -5.73 -5.94 14.53
N ILE A 49 -5.22 -5.56 13.36
CA ILE A 49 -5.13 -6.48 12.22
C ILE A 49 -4.27 -7.70 12.61
N TRP A 50 -3.09 -7.45 13.21
CA TRP A 50 -2.20 -8.52 13.64
C TRP A 50 -2.88 -9.46 14.65
N ALA A 51 -3.62 -8.93 15.63
CA ALA A 51 -4.34 -9.73 16.62
C ALA A 51 -5.55 -10.47 16.04
N ALA A 52 -6.16 -9.94 14.98
CA ALA A 52 -7.30 -10.55 14.30
C ALA A 52 -6.90 -11.74 13.42
N LEU A 53 -5.66 -11.75 12.89
CA LEU A 53 -5.18 -12.84 12.05
C LEU A 53 -5.03 -14.14 12.85
N PRO A 54 -5.42 -15.32 12.30
CA PRO A 54 -5.04 -16.64 12.81
C PRO A 54 -3.53 -16.79 12.92
N GLU A 55 -3.05 -17.69 13.77
CA GLU A 55 -1.63 -17.84 14.04
C GLU A 55 -0.82 -18.15 12.78
N GLU A 56 -1.34 -19.03 11.92
CA GLU A 56 -0.70 -19.42 10.66
C GLU A 56 -0.49 -18.22 9.73
N LEU A 57 -1.49 -17.36 9.61
CA LEU A 57 -1.39 -16.15 8.79
C LEU A 57 -0.55 -15.07 9.46
N ARG A 58 -0.65 -14.94 10.78
CA ARG A 58 0.12 -13.95 11.55
C ARG A 58 1.63 -14.23 11.48
N SER A 59 2.03 -15.50 11.46
CA SER A 59 3.44 -15.90 11.40
C SER A 59 4.14 -15.50 10.10
N ILE A 60 3.39 -15.39 8.99
CA ILE A 60 3.88 -15.03 7.66
C ILE A 60 3.52 -13.59 7.28
N THR A 61 2.86 -12.84 8.15
CA THR A 61 2.40 -11.48 7.83
C THR A 61 3.22 -10.45 8.59
N ARG A 62 3.81 -9.51 7.86
CA ARG A 62 4.62 -8.41 8.38
C ARG A 62 3.86 -7.09 8.28
N PRO A 63 3.43 -6.50 9.39
CA PRO A 63 2.80 -5.20 9.36
C PRO A 63 3.83 -4.10 9.09
N ILE A 64 3.38 -2.98 8.51
CA ILE A 64 4.22 -1.81 8.28
C ILE A 64 4.26 -0.96 9.53
N ALA A 65 5.46 -0.59 9.95
CA ALA A 65 5.72 0.30 11.07
C ALA A 65 6.44 1.58 10.61
N ALA A 66 5.91 2.73 11.00
CA ALA A 66 6.59 4.00 10.77
C ALA A 66 7.84 4.10 11.65
N LYS A 67 9.00 4.18 11.02
CA LYS A 67 10.30 4.20 11.69
C LYS A 67 10.39 5.32 12.73
N ASP A 68 10.00 6.53 12.38
CA ASP A 68 10.02 7.74 13.22
C ASP A 68 9.25 7.61 14.54
N TYR A 69 8.21 6.76 14.58
CA TYR A 69 7.38 6.54 15.76
C TYR A 69 7.83 5.34 16.58
N TRP A 70 8.09 4.21 15.91
CA TRP A 70 8.32 2.94 16.59
C TRP A 70 9.76 2.74 17.07
N THR A 71 10.72 3.52 16.57
CA THR A 71 12.12 3.48 17.05
C THR A 71 12.42 4.49 18.15
N LYS A 72 11.42 5.28 18.64
CA LYS A 72 11.62 6.29 19.69
C LYS A 72 12.09 5.72 21.03
N THR A 73 11.71 4.48 21.34
CA THR A 73 12.14 3.82 22.58
C THR A 73 12.60 2.40 22.29
N PRO A 74 13.61 1.89 23.03
CA PRO A 74 14.10 0.53 22.84
C PRO A 74 13.01 -0.54 22.98
N LEU A 75 12.07 -0.34 23.90
CA LEU A 75 10.94 -1.25 24.11
C LEU A 75 10.03 -1.31 22.89
N ARG A 76 9.66 -0.17 22.31
CA ARG A 76 8.82 -0.14 21.09
C ARG A 76 9.52 -0.80 19.93
N GLN A 77 10.82 -0.50 19.75
CA GLN A 77 11.62 -1.11 18.70
C GLN A 77 11.71 -2.62 18.88
N TRP A 78 11.93 -3.11 20.10
CA TRP A 78 11.98 -4.53 20.40
C TRP A 78 10.61 -5.21 20.12
N ILE A 79 9.50 -4.61 20.55
CA ILE A 79 8.15 -5.15 20.28
C ILE A 79 7.89 -5.23 18.78
N THR A 80 8.16 -4.18 18.02
CA THR A 80 7.90 -4.19 16.57
C THR A 80 8.80 -5.17 15.83
N THR A 81 10.04 -5.35 16.26
CA THR A 81 10.97 -6.27 15.61
C THR A 81 10.75 -7.72 16.05
N ALA A 82 10.69 -7.95 17.36
CA ALA A 82 10.68 -9.32 17.90
C ALA A 82 9.29 -9.94 17.99
N VAL A 83 8.22 -9.13 18.14
CA VAL A 83 6.85 -9.63 18.29
C VAL A 83 6.08 -9.53 16.97
N PHE A 84 6.10 -8.35 16.34
CA PHE A 84 5.34 -8.12 15.12
C PHE A 84 6.10 -8.46 13.84
N ASN A 85 7.42 -8.63 13.91
CA ASN A 85 8.28 -8.79 12.74
C ASN A 85 7.99 -7.70 11.66
N ALA A 86 7.81 -6.46 12.11
CA ALA A 86 7.32 -5.37 11.29
C ALA A 86 8.36 -4.89 10.28
N VAL A 87 7.88 -4.44 9.12
CA VAL A 87 8.69 -3.76 8.12
C VAL A 87 8.70 -2.26 8.42
N TYR A 88 9.90 -1.69 8.61
CA TYR A 88 10.03 -0.25 8.84
C TYR A 88 10.01 0.52 7.52
N VAL A 89 9.16 1.54 7.47
CA VAL A 89 9.08 2.47 6.34
C VAL A 89 9.37 3.88 6.83
N ASP A 90 10.22 4.59 6.10
CA ASP A 90 10.49 6.00 6.34
C ASP A 90 9.43 6.85 5.62
N ARG A 91 8.68 7.65 6.39
CA ARG A 91 7.64 8.53 5.84
C ARG A 91 8.19 9.81 5.21
N GLN A 92 9.44 10.15 5.50
CA GLN A 92 10.07 11.38 5.05
C GLN A 92 10.83 11.22 3.73
N ALA A 93 10.96 10.00 3.22
CA ALA A 93 11.48 9.76 1.88
C ALA A 93 10.47 10.34 0.86
N THR A 94 10.63 11.62 0.56
CA THR A 94 9.94 12.26 -0.57
C THR A 94 10.44 11.56 -1.83
N PRO A 95 9.57 11.02 -2.69
CA PRO A 95 10.03 10.45 -3.96
C PRO A 95 10.78 11.55 -4.70
N ALA A 96 12.03 11.28 -5.08
CA ALA A 96 12.82 12.17 -5.90
C ALA A 96 11.98 12.48 -7.16
N ARG A 97 11.58 13.74 -7.29
CA ARG A 97 10.90 14.23 -8.49
C ARG A 97 11.87 13.99 -9.64
N PRO A 98 11.49 13.28 -10.71
CA PRO A 98 12.34 13.21 -11.88
C PRO A 98 12.57 14.65 -12.34
N THR A 99 13.78 15.13 -12.29
CA THR A 99 14.18 16.37 -12.91
C THR A 99 14.10 16.15 -14.41
N ALA A 100 12.94 16.41 -14.98
CA ALA A 100 12.84 16.65 -16.39
C ALA A 100 13.68 17.93 -16.64
N ALA A 101 14.83 17.74 -17.23
CA ALA A 101 15.63 18.81 -17.78
C ALA A 101 14.80 19.44 -18.90
N VAL A 102 14.05 20.47 -18.55
CA VAL A 102 13.49 21.39 -19.53
C VAL A 102 14.62 22.32 -19.89
N ALA A 103 15.27 22.05 -21.02
CA ALA A 103 16.09 23.03 -21.70
C ALA A 103 15.15 24.18 -22.10
N ALA A 104 15.31 25.30 -21.44
CA ALA A 104 14.70 26.54 -21.83
C ALA A 104 15.50 27.12 -23.02
N GLU A 105 14.90 27.15 -24.18
CA GLU A 105 15.34 27.98 -25.28
C GLU A 105 14.63 29.33 -25.17
N PRO A 106 15.34 30.45 -25.28
CA PRO A 106 14.73 31.78 -25.23
C PRO A 106 14.23 32.25 -26.58
N GLY A 107 13.13 32.91 -26.55
CA GLY A 107 12.28 33.44 -27.57
C GLY A 107 12.88 34.16 -28.80
N GLY A 108 12.14 34.09 -29.85
CA GLY A 108 12.21 34.96 -31.03
C GLY A 108 10.88 34.93 -31.76
N ALA A 109 10.18 36.04 -31.71
CA ALA A 109 8.98 36.31 -32.51
C ALA A 109 9.36 37.08 -33.82
N PRO A 110 8.42 37.52 -34.66
CA PRO A 110 8.04 36.83 -35.90
C PRO A 110 8.41 37.67 -37.13
N ALA A 111 8.47 37.10 -38.30
CA ALA A 111 8.34 37.83 -39.52
C ALA A 111 7.72 37.00 -40.65
N ALA A 112 6.92 37.70 -41.39
CA ALA A 112 5.90 37.34 -42.33
C ALA A 112 6.38 36.87 -43.71
N ALA A 113 5.40 36.38 -44.48
CA ALA A 113 5.20 36.42 -45.93
C ALA A 113 5.72 35.26 -46.78
N ALA A 114 4.75 34.65 -47.40
CA ALA A 114 4.75 33.78 -48.59
C ALA A 114 5.26 34.53 -49.87
N PRO A 115 5.24 33.96 -51.12
CA PRO A 115 4.79 32.64 -51.55
C PRO A 115 5.66 31.97 -52.67
N ALA A 116 5.20 30.80 -53.08
CA ALA A 116 5.14 30.26 -54.45
C ALA A 116 6.29 29.39 -55.02
N ASP A 117 5.85 28.26 -55.44
CA ASP A 117 6.03 27.52 -56.67
C ASP A 117 7.05 26.39 -56.78
N ALA A 118 6.46 25.30 -57.23
CA ALA A 118 6.91 24.31 -58.21
C ALA A 118 7.49 23.01 -57.73
N ASP A 119 6.64 22.00 -57.89
CA ASP A 119 6.89 20.70 -58.53
C ASP A 119 8.28 20.04 -58.41
N THR A 120 8.33 18.95 -57.73
CA THR A 120 9.05 17.77 -58.25
C THR A 120 8.49 16.52 -57.58
N ALA A 121 8.01 15.64 -58.41
CA ALA A 121 7.44 14.32 -58.10
C ALA A 121 8.44 13.27 -57.63
N MET A 122 7.91 12.30 -56.89
CA MET A 122 8.31 10.92 -56.84
C MET A 122 9.57 10.51 -56.02
N ALA A 123 9.30 9.95 -54.88
CA ALA A 123 9.82 8.61 -54.50
C ALA A 123 9.02 8.15 -53.27
N GLY A 124 8.15 7.16 -53.46
CA GLY A 124 7.48 6.43 -52.39
C GLY A 124 8.49 5.68 -51.55
N GLY A 125 8.84 6.23 -50.42
CA GLY A 125 9.44 5.47 -49.32
C GLY A 125 8.37 4.64 -48.64
N PRO A 126 8.67 3.45 -48.09
CA PRO A 126 7.67 2.68 -47.37
C PRO A 126 7.19 3.48 -46.17
N ASP A 127 5.87 3.62 -46.09
CA ASP A 127 5.14 4.20 -44.98
C ASP A 127 5.67 3.60 -43.65
N PRO A 128 6.15 4.38 -42.68
CA PRO A 128 6.55 3.83 -41.40
C PRO A 128 5.30 3.23 -40.77
N SER A 129 5.24 1.89 -40.73
CA SER A 129 4.22 1.16 -39.97
C SER A 129 4.11 1.80 -38.60
N PRO A 130 2.90 2.08 -38.09
CA PRO A 130 2.73 2.68 -36.77
C PRO A 130 3.45 1.81 -35.74
N GLU A 131 4.47 2.39 -35.13
CA GLU A 131 5.25 1.72 -34.08
C GLU A 131 4.29 1.29 -32.98
N ALA A 132 4.22 -0.01 -32.74
CA ALA A 132 3.34 -0.55 -31.73
C ALA A 132 3.64 0.14 -30.38
N PRO A 133 2.64 0.53 -29.60
CA PRO A 133 2.88 1.21 -28.32
C PRO A 133 3.85 0.37 -27.47
N PRO A 134 4.79 1.01 -26.76
CA PRO A 134 5.79 0.31 -25.97
C PRO A 134 5.11 -0.64 -24.99
N ARG A 135 5.53 -1.89 -25.03
CA ARG A 135 4.99 -2.92 -24.13
C ARG A 135 5.21 -2.48 -22.67
N PRO A 136 4.20 -2.58 -21.80
CA PRO A 136 4.37 -2.23 -20.39
C PRO A 136 5.53 -3.06 -19.79
N PRO A 137 6.32 -2.46 -18.87
CA PRO A 137 7.46 -3.14 -18.26
C PRO A 137 6.97 -4.39 -17.49
N SER A 138 7.78 -5.44 -17.52
CA SER A 138 7.48 -6.66 -16.77
C SER A 138 7.51 -6.40 -15.25
N PRO A 139 6.79 -7.20 -14.44
CA PRO A 139 6.83 -7.10 -12.98
C PRO A 139 8.26 -7.13 -12.41
N GLU A 140 9.14 -7.94 -12.99
CA GLU A 140 10.55 -8.04 -12.59
C GLU A 140 11.32 -6.77 -12.94
N ALA A 141 11.11 -6.20 -14.12
CA ALA A 141 11.72 -4.94 -14.52
C ALA A 141 11.29 -3.79 -13.60
N LEU A 142 10.00 -3.76 -13.17
CA LEU A 142 9.51 -2.78 -12.22
C LEU A 142 10.18 -2.90 -10.85
N ARG A 143 10.39 -4.13 -10.36
CA ARG A 143 11.10 -4.37 -9.09
C ARG A 143 12.58 -3.97 -9.19
N ALA A 144 13.25 -4.37 -10.25
CA ALA A 144 14.66 -4.05 -10.48
C ALA A 144 14.93 -2.54 -10.65
N ALA A 145 13.96 -1.81 -11.19
CA ALA A 145 14.06 -0.36 -11.37
C ALA A 145 13.74 0.45 -10.09
N LEU A 146 13.30 -0.21 -9.00
CA LEU A 146 12.93 0.47 -7.77
C LEU A 146 14.19 0.91 -7.00
N PRO A 147 14.39 2.21 -6.74
CA PRO A 147 15.52 2.67 -5.94
C PRO A 147 15.47 2.13 -4.50
N GLU A 148 16.61 1.81 -3.93
CA GLU A 148 16.70 1.41 -2.50
C GLU A 148 16.16 2.47 -1.54
N SER A 149 16.18 3.74 -1.94
CA SER A 149 15.61 4.87 -1.19
C SER A 149 14.10 5.01 -1.33
N ASP A 150 13.45 4.24 -2.23
CA ASP A 150 11.98 4.30 -2.38
C ASP A 150 11.32 3.71 -1.11
N PRO A 151 10.32 4.39 -0.55
CA PRO A 151 9.57 3.89 0.62
C PRO A 151 8.97 2.49 0.43
N LEU A 152 8.79 2.03 -0.80
CA LEU A 152 8.29 0.70 -1.10
C LEU A 152 9.38 -0.39 -1.09
N ALA A 153 10.67 -0.04 -1.16
CA ALA A 153 11.76 -1.02 -1.23
C ALA A 153 11.73 -2.05 -0.07
N PRO A 154 11.49 -1.66 1.20
CA PRO A 154 11.38 -2.63 2.29
C PRO A 154 10.16 -3.58 2.14
N LEU A 155 9.07 -3.12 1.52
CA LEU A 155 7.86 -3.90 1.27
C LEU A 155 8.08 -4.91 0.15
N VAL A 156 8.75 -4.47 -0.92
CA VAL A 156 9.14 -5.32 -2.04
C VAL A 156 10.01 -6.46 -1.53
N ARG A 157 11.03 -6.17 -0.72
CA ARG A 157 11.90 -7.22 -0.12
C ARG A 157 11.12 -8.22 0.74
N ALA A 158 10.14 -7.74 1.54
CA ALA A 158 9.31 -8.64 2.33
C ALA A 158 8.46 -9.57 1.45
N LEU A 159 7.86 -9.03 0.38
CA LEU A 159 7.10 -9.82 -0.58
C LEU A 159 7.98 -10.80 -1.38
N GLU A 160 9.19 -10.42 -1.76
CA GLU A 160 10.16 -11.31 -2.41
C GLU A 160 10.61 -12.47 -1.51
N SER A 161 10.64 -12.23 -0.20
CA SER A 161 10.92 -13.28 0.80
C SER A 161 9.74 -14.22 1.04
N GLY A 162 8.60 -14.03 0.37
CA GLY A 162 7.40 -14.84 0.55
C GLY A 162 6.49 -14.39 1.70
N ASP A 163 6.84 -13.31 2.39
CA ASP A 163 6.01 -12.76 3.47
C ASP A 163 4.75 -12.07 2.92
N SER A 164 3.68 -12.10 3.68
CA SER A 164 2.53 -11.22 3.50
C SER A 164 2.78 -9.87 4.18
N ILE A 165 2.11 -8.82 3.74
CA ILE A 165 2.23 -7.49 4.35
C ILE A 165 0.88 -6.88 4.69
N VAL A 166 0.86 -5.98 5.68
CA VAL A 166 -0.28 -5.12 5.99
C VAL A 166 0.09 -3.69 5.66
N ILE A 167 -0.69 -3.04 4.80
CA ILE A 167 -0.48 -1.66 4.38
C ILE A 167 -1.70 -0.79 4.66
N PHE A 168 -1.44 0.51 4.83
CA PHE A 168 -2.46 1.54 4.92
C PHE A 168 -2.27 2.50 3.74
N PRO A 169 -2.99 2.30 2.62
CA PRO A 169 -2.71 3.01 1.37
C PRO A 169 -3.03 4.50 1.42
N GLU A 170 -3.73 4.98 2.44
CA GLU A 170 -3.91 6.41 2.73
C GLU A 170 -2.56 7.11 3.02
N GLY A 171 -1.59 6.38 3.57
CA GLY A 171 -0.25 6.88 3.92
C GLY A 171 -0.23 7.84 5.11
N THR A 172 -1.37 8.25 5.63
CA THR A 172 -1.56 9.05 6.84
C THR A 172 -2.83 8.60 7.53
N ARG A 173 -2.97 8.90 8.82
CA ARG A 173 -4.21 8.61 9.56
C ARG A 173 -5.30 9.58 9.15
N GLY A 174 -6.45 9.03 8.74
CA GLY A 174 -7.65 9.80 8.46
C GLY A 174 -8.32 10.30 9.74
N HIS A 175 -9.10 11.37 9.62
CA HIS A 175 -9.93 11.93 10.71
C HIS A 175 -11.42 11.83 10.42
N GLY A 176 -11.79 11.39 9.21
CA GLY A 176 -13.16 11.24 8.76
C GLY A 176 -13.68 9.81 8.89
N ASP A 177 -14.96 9.65 8.62
CA ASP A 177 -15.64 8.36 8.64
C ASP A 177 -15.24 7.45 7.47
N GLU A 178 -14.70 8.03 6.41
CA GLU A 178 -14.21 7.30 5.24
C GLU A 178 -12.70 7.42 5.08
N PRO A 179 -12.04 6.38 4.54
CA PRO A 179 -10.63 6.42 4.19
C PRO A 179 -10.35 7.53 3.17
N GLN A 180 -9.19 8.16 3.30
CA GLN A 180 -8.71 9.13 2.31
C GLN A 180 -8.41 8.44 0.96
N PRO A 181 -8.27 9.22 -0.12
CA PRO A 181 -7.84 8.68 -1.41
C PRO A 181 -6.55 7.87 -1.28
N PHE A 182 -6.52 6.69 -1.88
CA PHE A 182 -5.38 5.79 -1.81
C PHE A 182 -4.20 6.31 -2.65
N LYS A 183 -2.99 6.21 -2.09
CA LYS A 183 -1.74 6.56 -2.76
C LYS A 183 -1.31 5.46 -3.73
N SER A 184 -0.45 5.84 -4.68
CA SER A 184 0.04 4.95 -5.75
C SER A 184 0.78 3.69 -5.30
N GLY A 185 1.19 3.60 -4.03
CA GLY A 185 1.94 2.47 -3.50
C GLY A 185 1.24 1.13 -3.69
N LEU A 186 -0.07 1.06 -3.41
CA LEU A 186 -0.86 -0.17 -3.59
C LEU A 186 -0.89 -0.61 -5.07
N PHE A 187 -1.07 0.34 -6.00
CA PHE A 187 -1.05 0.04 -7.45
C PHE A 187 0.32 -0.47 -7.91
N LYS A 188 1.41 0.20 -7.49
CA LYS A 188 2.76 -0.25 -7.82
C LYS A 188 3.04 -1.68 -7.31
N LEU A 189 2.64 -1.98 -6.07
CA LEU A 189 2.79 -3.33 -5.51
C LEU A 189 1.95 -4.36 -6.28
N ALA A 190 0.72 -4.02 -6.68
CA ALA A 190 -0.12 -4.90 -7.49
C ALA A 190 0.50 -5.20 -8.87
N GLN A 191 1.16 -4.21 -9.50
CA GLN A 191 1.88 -4.41 -10.76
C GLN A 191 3.14 -5.27 -10.60
N MET A 192 3.89 -5.07 -9.51
CA MET A 192 5.13 -5.80 -9.23
C MET A 192 4.89 -7.25 -8.80
N PHE A 193 3.74 -7.54 -8.19
CA PHE A 193 3.38 -8.83 -7.62
C PHE A 193 1.97 -9.27 -8.04
N PRO A 194 1.72 -9.50 -9.34
CA PRO A 194 0.39 -9.86 -9.84
C PRO A 194 -0.13 -11.18 -9.28
N GLN A 195 0.77 -12.05 -8.79
CA GLN A 195 0.43 -13.35 -8.17
C GLN A 195 0.00 -13.23 -6.71
N VAL A 196 0.27 -12.08 -6.04
CA VAL A 196 -0.05 -11.90 -4.62
C VAL A 196 -1.49 -11.43 -4.46
N VAL A 197 -2.22 -12.06 -3.55
CA VAL A 197 -3.64 -11.78 -3.32
C VAL A 197 -3.80 -10.47 -2.54
N LEU A 198 -4.54 -9.52 -3.09
CA LEU A 198 -4.85 -8.23 -2.46
C LEU A 198 -6.16 -8.34 -1.67
N VAL A 199 -6.10 -8.24 -0.36
CA VAL A 199 -7.25 -8.42 0.53
C VAL A 199 -7.63 -7.10 1.19
N PRO A 200 -8.81 -6.50 0.87
CA PRO A 200 -9.31 -5.33 1.57
C PRO A 200 -9.70 -5.70 2.99
N ALA A 201 -9.45 -4.79 3.92
CA ALA A 201 -9.86 -4.95 5.30
C ALA A 201 -10.45 -3.66 5.86
N TRP A 202 -11.46 -3.79 6.72
CA TRP A 202 -12.06 -2.68 7.47
C TRP A 202 -11.82 -2.87 8.96
N ILE A 203 -11.26 -1.85 9.61
CA ILE A 203 -11.06 -1.82 11.06
C ILE A 203 -12.14 -0.92 11.65
N ASN A 204 -12.97 -1.49 12.51
CA ASN A 204 -14.08 -0.77 13.14
C ASN A 204 -13.75 -0.37 14.58
N ASN A 205 -14.27 0.78 15.00
CA ASN A 205 -14.25 1.32 16.38
C ASN A 205 -12.87 1.65 16.99
N VAL A 206 -11.78 1.52 16.28
CA VAL A 206 -10.43 1.73 16.83
C VAL A 206 -10.20 3.16 17.34
N GLN A 207 -10.81 4.17 16.71
CA GLN A 207 -10.73 5.56 17.16
C GLN A 207 -11.27 5.76 18.58
N ARG A 208 -12.26 4.96 18.96
CA ARG A 208 -12.90 5.03 20.27
C ARG A 208 -12.12 4.34 21.37
N VAL A 209 -11.29 3.34 21.01
CA VAL A 209 -10.44 2.62 21.97
C VAL A 209 -9.35 3.52 22.52
N MET A 210 -8.77 4.37 21.69
CA MET A 210 -7.71 5.29 22.09
C MET A 210 -7.91 6.64 21.39
N PRO A 211 -8.80 7.50 21.93
CA PRO A 211 -9.01 8.84 21.41
C PRO A 211 -7.71 9.64 21.40
N LYS A 212 -7.62 10.63 20.56
CA LYS A 212 -6.43 11.46 20.42
C LYS A 212 -6.15 12.22 21.72
N GLY A 213 -4.99 11.96 22.32
CA GLY A 213 -4.59 12.59 23.59
C GLY A 213 -4.82 11.72 24.83
N GLU A 214 -5.58 10.64 24.73
CA GLU A 214 -5.79 9.69 25.82
C GLU A 214 -4.68 8.64 25.84
N VAL A 215 -4.29 8.25 27.05
CA VAL A 215 -3.25 7.23 27.29
C VAL A 215 -3.87 5.92 27.76
N VAL A 216 -5.08 5.97 28.30
CA VAL A 216 -5.80 4.81 28.83
C VAL A 216 -6.76 4.29 27.76
N PRO A 217 -6.59 3.03 27.29
CA PRO A 217 -7.52 2.46 26.32
C PRO A 217 -8.88 2.19 26.96
N VAL A 218 -9.95 2.65 26.31
CA VAL A 218 -11.31 2.31 26.69
C VAL A 218 -11.66 0.95 26.10
N PRO A 219 -12.15 -0.03 26.88
CA PRO A 219 -12.56 -1.33 26.37
C PRO A 219 -13.80 -1.19 25.48
N ILE A 220 -13.60 -1.25 24.18
CA ILE A 220 -14.66 -1.14 23.17
C ILE A 220 -14.48 -2.29 22.17
N LEU A 221 -15.58 -2.92 21.81
CA LEU A 221 -15.58 -4.00 20.82
C LEU A 221 -15.08 -3.46 19.48
N CYS A 222 -13.97 -4.02 19.02
CA CYS A 222 -13.41 -3.77 17.70
C CYS A 222 -13.56 -5.02 16.84
N SER A 223 -13.75 -4.81 15.56
CA SER A 223 -13.72 -5.89 14.57
C SER A 223 -12.81 -5.53 13.41
N VAL A 224 -12.23 -6.56 12.82
CA VAL A 224 -11.51 -6.47 11.55
C VAL A 224 -12.25 -7.37 10.56
N THR A 225 -12.84 -6.74 9.56
CA THR A 225 -13.54 -7.46 8.48
C THR A 225 -12.62 -7.55 7.27
N PHE A 226 -12.32 -8.75 6.82
CA PHE A 226 -11.55 -9.05 5.60
C PHE A 226 -12.51 -9.35 4.47
N GLY A 227 -12.36 -8.70 3.33
CA GLY A 227 -13.26 -8.80 2.18
C GLY A 227 -12.74 -9.67 1.05
N ALA A 228 -13.56 -9.83 0.02
CA ALA A 228 -13.18 -10.53 -1.20
C ALA A 228 -11.94 -9.89 -1.84
N PRO A 229 -11.03 -10.69 -2.41
CA PRO A 229 -9.82 -10.19 -3.05
C PRO A 229 -10.11 -9.21 -4.18
N VAL A 230 -9.25 -8.20 -4.29
CA VAL A 230 -9.27 -7.21 -5.38
C VAL A 230 -8.03 -7.44 -6.23
N GLN A 231 -8.20 -7.82 -7.49
CA GLN A 231 -7.08 -8.00 -8.42
C GLN A 231 -6.94 -6.78 -9.32
N LEU A 232 -5.71 -6.48 -9.74
CA LEU A 232 -5.45 -5.51 -10.79
C LEU A 232 -5.82 -6.15 -12.14
N GLU A 233 -6.71 -5.50 -12.88
CA GLU A 233 -7.14 -5.99 -14.20
C GLU A 233 -6.11 -5.62 -15.28
N ALA A 234 -6.06 -6.43 -16.33
CA ALA A 234 -5.14 -6.18 -17.45
C ALA A 234 -5.45 -4.83 -18.10
N GLY A 235 -4.46 -3.95 -18.17
CA GLY A 235 -4.62 -2.60 -18.73
C GLY A 235 -5.36 -1.62 -17.83
N GLU A 236 -5.74 -2.00 -16.62
CA GLU A 236 -6.40 -1.08 -15.69
C GLU A 236 -5.44 0.05 -15.27
N GLU A 237 -5.90 1.28 -15.42
CA GLU A 237 -5.14 2.45 -15.01
C GLU A 237 -5.10 2.61 -13.49
N ARG A 238 -4.08 3.33 -13.02
CA ARG A 238 -3.84 3.55 -11.59
C ARG A 238 -5.05 4.12 -10.85
N ARG A 239 -5.71 5.14 -11.39
CA ARG A 239 -6.80 5.84 -10.69
C ARG A 239 -8.05 4.98 -10.55
N PRO A 240 -8.58 4.36 -11.61
CA PRO A 240 -9.68 3.41 -11.51
C PRO A 240 -9.43 2.28 -10.52
N PHE A 241 -8.26 1.67 -10.55
CA PHE A 241 -7.88 0.61 -9.62
C PHE A 241 -7.91 1.09 -8.16
N LEU A 242 -7.26 2.22 -7.85
CA LEU A 242 -7.20 2.74 -6.47
C LEU A 242 -8.58 3.15 -5.95
N ASP A 243 -9.44 3.70 -6.80
CA ASP A 243 -10.81 4.05 -6.45
C ASP A 243 -11.66 2.79 -6.22
N ARG A 244 -11.47 1.74 -7.01
CA ARG A 244 -12.13 0.44 -6.83
C ARG A 244 -11.66 -0.25 -5.54
N ALA A 245 -10.35 -0.26 -5.27
CA ALA A 245 -9.77 -0.80 -4.05
C ALA A 245 -10.29 -0.04 -2.80
N ARG A 246 -10.36 1.29 -2.86
CA ARG A 246 -10.91 2.12 -1.78
C ARG A 246 -12.38 1.80 -1.52
N ARG A 247 -13.20 1.69 -2.57
CA ARG A 247 -14.62 1.31 -2.45
C ARG A 247 -14.78 -0.08 -1.85
N ALA A 248 -13.91 -1.04 -2.18
CA ALA A 248 -13.93 -2.37 -1.59
C ALA A 248 -13.70 -2.34 -0.08
N VAL A 249 -12.80 -1.46 0.42
CA VAL A 249 -12.60 -1.26 1.86
C VAL A 249 -13.83 -0.61 2.51
N ILE A 250 -14.41 0.42 1.89
CA ILE A 250 -15.60 1.12 2.42
C ILE A 250 -16.80 0.19 2.52
N ALA A 251 -17.02 -0.67 1.53
CA ALA A 251 -18.14 -1.62 1.50
C ALA A 251 -18.13 -2.60 2.69
N LEU A 252 -16.96 -2.85 3.30
CA LEU A 252 -16.85 -3.71 4.48
C LEU A 252 -17.30 -3.04 5.79
N ARG A 253 -17.61 -1.75 5.77
CA ARG A 253 -18.09 -1.02 6.94
C ARG A 253 -19.46 -1.53 7.40
N GLU A 254 -20.30 -1.97 6.49
CA GLU A 254 -21.69 -2.35 6.72
C GLU A 254 -21.88 -3.88 6.87
N VAL A 255 -20.77 -4.65 6.83
CA VAL A 255 -20.75 -6.10 7.02
C VAL A 255 -20.27 -6.42 8.44
#